data_73c6552f2d83bbbcf4aade192c2e8214
#
_entry.id   73c6552f2d83bbbcf4aade192c2e8214
#
_cell.length_a   1.000
_cell.length_b   1.000
_cell.length_c   1.000
_cell.angle_alpha   90.00
_cell.angle_beta   90.00
_cell.angle_gamma   90.00
#
_symmetry.space_group_name_H-M   'P 1'
#
loop_
_entity.id
_entity.type
_entity.pdbx_description
1 polymer ?
#
loop_
_entity_poly.entity_id
_entity_poly.type
_entity_poly.pdbx_seq_one_letter_code
_entity_poly.pdbx_strand_id
1 'polypeptide(L)'
;TEGKTDVRYLKAALMKLYTQYPSLIEKDDTGRFIFKIKFFQRSKRWKYFFGMSLDGGDAMKVLYRYFTGKKGAKDYFSYFQRITGRRQLSPVILLYDNEIESKKPLKAFLNEDAGITELQKQELKNNLQLRLLPDSTLFLLITPLTAGKAECEIEDLFAPDLLGLTLDGKTFSRKDKPNKDKHYGKEIFFEYVLTNYQSIDFQGFIPLLDALNSIVENCKSSTT
;
A
#
# COMPACT_ATOMS: atom_id res chain seq x y z
N THR A 1 -1.19 3.78 -0.67
CA THR A 1 0.28 3.55 -0.60
C THR A 1 1.02 4.85 -0.37
N GLU A 2 2.24 4.77 0.13
CA GLU A 2 3.11 5.94 0.33
C GLU A 2 3.60 6.51 -0.99
N GLY A 3 4.07 5.66 -1.89
CA GLY A 3 4.64 6.03 -3.17
C GLY A 3 3.78 5.67 -4.39
N LYS A 4 4.08 6.31 -5.52
CA LYS A 4 3.43 5.99 -6.80
C LYS A 4 3.93 4.67 -7.37
N THR A 5 5.20 4.36 -7.14
CA THR A 5 5.85 3.11 -7.58
C THR A 5 5.28 1.89 -6.88
N ASP A 6 4.88 2.00 -5.61
CA ASP A 6 4.30 0.89 -4.85
C ASP A 6 3.02 0.36 -5.53
N VAL A 7 2.15 1.28 -5.97
CA VAL A 7 0.94 0.91 -6.74
C VAL A 7 1.30 0.11 -7.98
N ARG A 8 2.37 0.49 -8.63
CA ARG A 8 2.80 -0.12 -9.90
C ARG A 8 3.37 -1.52 -9.67
N TYR A 9 4.17 -1.71 -8.60
CA TYR A 9 4.67 -3.03 -8.20
C TYR A 9 3.53 -3.97 -7.78
N LEU A 10 2.58 -3.47 -6.98
CA LEU A 10 1.39 -4.24 -6.61
C LEU A 10 0.57 -4.68 -7.83
N LYS A 11 0.40 -3.80 -8.82
CA LYS A 11 -0.29 -4.14 -10.07
C LYS A 11 0.45 -5.23 -10.83
N ALA A 12 1.77 -5.14 -10.95
CA ALA A 12 2.59 -6.16 -11.64
C ALA A 12 2.48 -7.51 -10.93
N ALA A 13 2.58 -7.52 -9.58
CA ALA A 13 2.41 -8.73 -8.78
C ALA A 13 1.02 -9.35 -8.94
N LEU A 14 -0.05 -8.53 -8.87
CA LEU A 14 -1.42 -8.99 -9.10
C LEU A 14 -1.63 -9.53 -10.52
N MET A 15 -1.06 -8.90 -11.54
CA MET A 15 -1.13 -9.41 -12.92
C MET A 15 -0.43 -10.77 -13.07
N LYS A 16 0.70 -10.98 -12.40
CA LYS A 16 1.41 -12.27 -12.40
C LYS A 16 0.63 -13.35 -11.66
N LEU A 17 0.05 -13.00 -10.52
CA LEU A 17 -0.60 -13.93 -9.58
C LEU A 17 -2.14 -13.90 -9.69
N TYR A 18 -2.72 -13.42 -10.79
CA TYR A 18 -4.14 -13.10 -10.90
C TYR A 18 -5.09 -14.27 -10.60
N THR A 19 -4.68 -15.49 -10.92
CA THR A 19 -5.49 -16.71 -10.65
C THR A 19 -5.62 -17.01 -9.16
N GLN A 20 -4.66 -16.54 -8.33
CA GLN A 20 -4.67 -16.76 -6.89
C GLN A 20 -5.53 -15.72 -6.14
N TYR A 21 -5.77 -14.56 -6.75
CA TYR A 21 -6.47 -13.42 -6.10
C TYR A 21 -7.70 -12.94 -6.88
N PRO A 22 -8.70 -13.80 -7.14
CA PRO A 22 -9.87 -13.45 -7.96
C PRO A 22 -10.76 -12.36 -7.35
N SER A 23 -10.65 -12.09 -6.05
CA SER A 23 -11.34 -10.97 -5.38
C SER A 23 -10.66 -9.61 -5.58
N LEU A 24 -9.40 -9.58 -6.02
CA LEU A 24 -8.61 -8.36 -6.25
C LEU A 24 -8.46 -8.01 -7.73
N ILE A 25 -8.39 -9.02 -8.59
CA ILE A 25 -8.13 -8.87 -10.03
C ILE A 25 -8.76 -10.03 -10.81
N GLU A 26 -9.17 -9.76 -12.02
CA GLU A 26 -9.58 -10.78 -12.98
C GLU A 26 -9.01 -10.48 -14.38
N LYS A 27 -9.10 -11.45 -15.26
CA LYS A 27 -8.74 -11.32 -16.66
C LYS A 27 -9.98 -11.56 -17.50
N ASP A 28 -10.35 -10.59 -18.36
CA ASP A 28 -11.51 -10.72 -19.24
C ASP A 28 -11.23 -11.66 -20.43
N ASP A 29 -12.29 -11.94 -21.19
CA ASP A 29 -12.23 -12.83 -22.36
C ASP A 29 -11.30 -12.31 -23.47
N THR A 30 -10.99 -11.01 -23.46
CA THR A 30 -10.03 -10.39 -24.38
C THR A 30 -8.58 -10.48 -23.89
N GLY A 31 -8.37 -11.02 -22.68
CA GLY A 31 -7.06 -11.13 -22.07
C GLY A 31 -6.64 -9.89 -21.28
N ARG A 32 -7.51 -8.88 -21.11
CA ARG A 32 -7.21 -7.65 -20.37
C ARG A 32 -7.44 -7.85 -18.88
N PHE A 33 -6.54 -7.29 -18.05
CA PHE A 33 -6.68 -7.31 -16.60
C PHE A 33 -7.65 -6.23 -16.11
N ILE A 34 -8.59 -6.65 -15.25
CA ILE A 34 -9.57 -5.80 -14.57
C ILE A 34 -9.28 -5.85 -13.07
N PHE A 35 -8.81 -4.74 -12.51
CA PHE A 35 -8.58 -4.61 -11.06
C PHE A 35 -9.90 -4.33 -10.34
N LYS A 36 -10.29 -5.20 -9.39
CA LYS A 36 -11.48 -5.04 -8.54
C LYS A 36 -11.23 -4.10 -7.36
N ILE A 37 -9.98 -3.74 -7.11
CA ILE A 37 -9.55 -2.73 -6.16
C ILE A 37 -9.20 -1.43 -6.88
N LYS A 38 -9.42 -0.30 -6.20
CA LYS A 38 -9.09 1.02 -6.73
C LYS A 38 -7.88 1.60 -5.97
N PHE A 39 -6.88 2.01 -6.72
CA PHE A 39 -5.73 2.72 -6.17
C PHE A 39 -6.01 4.23 -6.14
N PHE A 40 -5.98 4.80 -4.94
CA PHE A 40 -6.21 6.24 -4.79
C PHE A 40 -5.04 7.03 -5.39
N GLN A 41 -5.36 7.84 -6.39
CA GLN A 41 -4.39 8.72 -7.05
C GLN A 41 -4.47 10.12 -6.47
N ARG A 42 -3.37 10.58 -5.88
CA ARG A 42 -3.24 11.95 -5.39
C ARG A 42 -2.96 12.90 -6.54
N SER A 43 -3.67 14.02 -6.58
CA SER A 43 -3.55 15.03 -7.62
C SER A 43 -3.28 16.41 -7.01
N LYS A 44 -2.90 17.38 -7.84
CA LYS A 44 -2.73 18.77 -7.41
C LYS A 44 -4.00 19.35 -6.75
N ARG A 45 -5.21 18.89 -7.15
CA ARG A 45 -6.48 19.27 -6.51
C ARG A 45 -6.55 18.80 -5.08
N TRP A 46 -6.14 17.57 -4.77
CA TRP A 46 -6.09 17.04 -3.41
C TRP A 46 -5.13 17.84 -2.53
N LYS A 47 -3.98 18.24 -3.08
CA LYS A 47 -3.04 19.12 -2.37
C LYS A 47 -3.69 20.48 -2.05
N TYR A 48 -4.38 21.06 -3.03
CA TYR A 48 -5.03 22.39 -2.86
C TYR A 48 -6.18 22.36 -1.86
N PHE A 49 -7.13 21.42 -2.01
CA PHE A 49 -8.34 21.40 -1.19
C PHE A 49 -8.17 20.76 0.18
N PHE A 50 -7.26 19.81 0.33
CA PHE A 50 -7.11 19.00 1.54
C PHE A 50 -5.74 19.10 2.20
N GLY A 51 -4.85 19.95 1.70
CA GLY A 51 -3.48 20.08 2.22
C GLY A 51 -2.64 18.78 2.12
N MET A 52 -3.07 17.85 1.26
CA MET A 52 -2.46 16.54 1.15
C MET A 52 -1.27 16.59 0.20
N SER A 53 -0.08 16.16 0.67
CA SER A 53 1.09 16.00 -0.21
C SER A 53 0.82 15.01 -1.33
N LEU A 54 1.54 15.14 -2.46
CA LEU A 54 1.35 14.26 -3.62
C LEU A 54 1.92 12.87 -3.39
N ASP A 55 2.86 12.72 -2.49
CA ASP A 55 3.57 11.50 -2.12
C ASP A 55 3.95 11.51 -0.65
N GLY A 56 4.46 10.35 -0.18
CA GLY A 56 4.97 10.12 1.17
C GLY A 56 3.90 9.80 2.20
N GLY A 57 4.35 9.28 3.33
CA GLY A 57 3.50 8.82 4.42
C GLY A 57 2.70 9.93 5.11
N ASP A 58 3.12 11.20 5.03
CA ASP A 58 2.36 12.31 5.61
C ASP A 58 1.00 12.52 4.95
N ALA A 59 0.87 12.24 3.65
CA ALA A 59 -0.42 12.26 2.99
C ALA A 59 -1.39 11.20 3.54
N MET A 60 -0.87 10.07 3.99
CA MET A 60 -1.66 8.99 4.59
C MET A 60 -2.22 9.41 5.95
N LYS A 61 -1.46 10.19 6.75
CA LYS A 61 -1.94 10.79 8.02
C LYS A 61 -3.11 11.74 7.77
N VAL A 62 -3.03 12.56 6.72
CA VAL A 62 -4.12 13.48 6.35
C VAL A 62 -5.36 12.70 5.95
N LEU A 63 -5.23 11.66 5.13
CA LEU A 63 -6.35 10.76 4.80
C LEU A 63 -6.98 10.16 6.05
N TYR A 64 -6.17 9.59 6.95
CA TYR A 64 -6.65 9.02 8.20
C TYR A 64 -7.47 10.03 9.02
N ARG A 65 -6.98 11.26 9.15
CA ARG A 65 -7.68 12.32 9.89
C ARG A 65 -9.04 12.64 9.28
N TYR A 66 -9.14 12.69 7.96
CA TYR A 66 -10.40 12.89 7.26
C TYR A 66 -11.38 11.72 7.38
N PHE A 67 -10.88 10.53 7.62
CA PHE A 67 -11.74 9.37 7.88
C PHE A 67 -12.13 9.20 9.33
N THR A 68 -11.47 9.88 10.26
CA THR A 68 -11.68 9.68 11.71
C THR A 68 -12.12 10.94 12.45
N GLY A 69 -12.13 12.08 11.80
CA GLY A 69 -12.40 13.38 12.44
C GLY A 69 -11.31 13.84 13.42
N LYS A 70 -10.18 13.12 13.52
CA LYS A 70 -9.12 13.46 14.46
C LYS A 70 -8.40 14.74 14.08
N LYS A 71 -7.81 15.41 15.07
CA LYS A 71 -7.07 16.68 14.94
C LYS A 71 -7.85 17.79 14.22
N GLY A 72 -9.17 17.85 14.44
CA GLY A 72 -10.03 18.90 13.88
C GLY A 72 -10.40 18.73 12.40
N ALA A 73 -10.01 17.63 11.78
CA ALA A 73 -10.46 17.31 10.43
C ALA A 73 -11.94 16.89 10.41
N LYS A 74 -12.60 17.03 9.27
CA LYS A 74 -13.97 16.53 9.09
C LYS A 74 -13.97 15.02 9.02
N ASP A 75 -14.84 14.37 9.78
CA ASP A 75 -15.12 12.95 9.66
C ASP A 75 -16.03 12.70 8.45
N TYR A 76 -15.42 12.29 7.33
CA TYR A 76 -16.16 12.01 6.11
C TYR A 76 -16.97 10.71 6.18
N PHE A 77 -16.59 9.73 6.99
CA PHE A 77 -17.38 8.52 7.17
C PHE A 77 -18.75 8.84 7.78
N SER A 78 -18.75 9.50 8.93
CA SER A 78 -19.98 9.93 9.61
C SER A 78 -20.79 10.91 8.76
N TYR A 79 -20.10 11.79 8.03
CA TYR A 79 -20.75 12.76 7.15
C TYR A 79 -21.52 12.06 6.01
N PHE A 80 -20.88 11.14 5.28
CA PHE A 80 -21.54 10.41 4.20
C PHE A 80 -22.63 9.49 4.69
N GLN A 81 -22.44 8.80 5.81
CA GLN A 81 -23.47 7.98 6.42
C GLN A 81 -24.73 8.80 6.75
N ARG A 82 -24.56 9.97 7.32
CA ARG A 82 -25.66 10.88 7.66
C ARG A 82 -26.43 11.37 6.43
N ILE A 83 -25.71 11.71 5.34
CA ILE A 83 -26.36 12.21 4.11
C ILE A 83 -27.04 11.11 3.33
N THR A 84 -26.39 9.96 3.20
CA THR A 84 -26.85 8.88 2.32
C THR A 84 -27.70 7.83 3.03
N GLY A 85 -27.70 7.81 4.37
CA GLY A 85 -28.26 6.72 5.18
C GLY A 85 -27.53 5.38 5.00
N ARG A 86 -26.42 5.36 4.28
CA ARG A 86 -25.69 4.13 3.94
C ARG A 86 -24.34 4.08 4.64
N ARG A 87 -23.99 2.89 5.17
CA ARG A 87 -22.62 2.63 5.65
C ARG A 87 -21.70 2.38 4.46
N GLN A 88 -20.43 2.75 4.62
CA GLN A 88 -19.41 2.35 3.67
C GLN A 88 -19.17 0.85 3.78
N LEU A 89 -19.27 0.15 2.64
CA LEU A 89 -19.09 -1.31 2.57
C LEU A 89 -17.69 -1.69 2.08
N SER A 90 -17.10 -0.87 1.22
CA SER A 90 -15.77 -1.15 0.67
C SER A 90 -14.67 -0.73 1.64
N PRO A 91 -13.64 -1.55 1.87
CA PRO A 91 -12.54 -1.19 2.73
C PRO A 91 -11.70 -0.05 2.14
N VAL A 92 -11.21 0.83 3.02
CA VAL A 92 -10.15 1.78 2.74
C VAL A 92 -8.89 1.29 3.41
N ILE A 93 -7.83 1.12 2.65
CA ILE A 93 -6.59 0.49 3.10
C ILE A 93 -5.44 1.49 2.98
N LEU A 94 -4.81 1.78 4.10
CA LEU A 94 -3.60 2.58 4.20
C LEU A 94 -2.41 1.63 4.21
N LEU A 95 -1.70 1.51 3.08
CA LEU A 95 -0.51 0.66 2.98
C LEU A 95 0.75 1.49 3.24
N TYR A 96 1.52 1.09 4.24
CA TYR A 96 2.82 1.64 4.62
C TYR A 96 3.94 0.63 4.42
N ASP A 97 5.15 1.15 4.20
CA ASP A 97 6.36 0.37 4.39
C ASP A 97 6.51 -0.04 5.87
N ASN A 98 7.11 -1.20 6.13
CA ASN A 98 7.25 -1.72 7.49
C ASN A 98 8.48 -1.13 8.17
N GLU A 99 8.33 0.06 8.70
CA GLU A 99 9.38 0.86 9.33
C GLU A 99 8.95 1.26 10.76
N ILE A 100 8.48 0.27 11.53
CA ILE A 100 7.94 0.48 12.89
C ILE A 100 9.04 0.96 13.86
N GLU A 101 10.28 0.51 13.67
CA GLU A 101 11.38 0.76 14.60
C GLU A 101 12.08 2.11 14.36
N SER A 102 12.09 2.61 13.13
CA SER A 102 12.75 3.87 12.79
C SER A 102 11.86 5.10 12.98
N LYS A 103 12.47 6.30 12.94
CA LYS A 103 11.74 7.59 12.99
C LYS A 103 11.13 7.95 11.64
N LYS A 104 10.46 6.99 10.99
CA LYS A 104 9.85 7.16 9.69
C LYS A 104 8.32 7.31 9.77
N PRO A 105 7.63 7.54 8.64
CA PRO A 105 6.22 7.87 8.61
C PRO A 105 5.31 6.91 9.37
N LEU A 106 5.55 5.60 9.27
CA LEU A 106 4.72 4.60 9.94
C LEU A 106 4.75 4.75 11.46
N LYS A 107 5.95 4.84 12.07
CA LYS A 107 6.08 4.99 13.54
C LYS A 107 5.38 6.24 14.05
N ALA A 108 5.56 7.36 13.34
CA ALA A 108 4.88 8.60 13.70
C ALA A 108 3.35 8.47 13.55
N PHE A 109 2.87 7.82 12.48
CA PHE A 109 1.46 7.54 12.29
C PHE A 109 0.86 6.69 13.43
N LEU A 110 1.53 5.59 13.79
CA LEU A 110 1.06 4.68 14.85
C LEU A 110 0.92 5.38 16.21
N ASN A 111 1.90 6.20 16.57
CA ASN A 111 1.97 6.83 17.88
C ASN A 111 1.13 8.13 17.96
N GLU A 112 1.24 9.00 16.95
CA GLU A 112 0.73 10.37 17.02
C GLU A 112 -0.68 10.53 16.44
N ASP A 113 -1.00 9.78 15.40
CA ASP A 113 -2.27 9.89 14.70
C ASP A 113 -3.25 8.77 15.07
N ALA A 114 -2.84 7.52 14.98
CA ALA A 114 -3.70 6.39 15.27
C ALA A 114 -3.83 6.12 16.78
N GLY A 115 -2.77 6.36 17.57
CA GLY A 115 -2.76 6.09 18.99
C GLY A 115 -2.87 4.61 19.32
N ILE A 116 -2.11 3.79 18.59
CA ILE A 116 -2.17 2.33 18.64
C ILE A 116 -1.43 1.81 19.87
N THR A 117 -2.05 0.87 20.61
CA THR A 117 -1.45 0.20 21.76
C THR A 117 -0.35 -0.78 21.36
N GLU A 118 0.49 -1.18 22.32
CA GLU A 118 1.54 -2.19 22.05
C GLU A 118 0.95 -3.54 21.62
N LEU A 119 -0.21 -3.92 22.16
CA LEU A 119 -0.92 -5.14 21.76
C LEU A 119 -1.34 -5.06 20.27
N GLN A 120 -1.91 -3.94 19.86
CA GLN A 120 -2.28 -3.71 18.46
C GLN A 120 -1.06 -3.63 17.53
N LYS A 121 0.08 -3.11 17.99
CA LYS A 121 1.33 -3.16 17.23
C LYS A 121 1.80 -4.59 17.04
N GLN A 122 1.68 -5.44 18.07
CA GLN A 122 2.02 -6.85 17.96
C GLN A 122 1.08 -7.59 17.01
N GLU A 123 -0.21 -7.31 17.07
CA GLU A 123 -1.21 -7.83 16.14
C GLU A 123 -0.88 -7.41 14.68
N LEU A 124 -0.54 -6.14 14.45
CA LEU A 124 -0.14 -5.63 13.15
C LEU A 124 1.12 -6.35 12.61
N LYS A 125 2.12 -6.57 13.47
CA LYS A 125 3.34 -7.31 13.09
C LYS A 125 3.05 -8.76 12.70
N ASN A 126 2.14 -9.41 13.41
CA ASN A 126 1.79 -10.82 13.15
C ASN A 126 0.92 -11.01 11.92
N ASN A 127 -0.06 -10.11 11.72
CA ASN A 127 -1.11 -10.26 10.70
C ASN A 127 -0.89 -9.36 9.47
N LEU A 128 0.13 -8.47 9.49
CA LEU A 128 0.41 -7.42 8.51
C LEU A 128 -0.72 -6.41 8.35
N GLN A 129 -1.85 -6.58 9.00
CA GLN A 129 -3.04 -5.75 8.90
C GLN A 129 -3.65 -5.46 10.26
N LEU A 130 -4.28 -4.29 10.37
CA LEU A 130 -5.00 -3.88 11.56
C LEU A 130 -6.22 -3.05 11.17
N ARG A 131 -7.40 -3.34 11.74
CA ARG A 131 -8.56 -2.46 11.63
C ARG A 131 -8.36 -1.26 12.55
N LEU A 132 -8.36 -0.05 12.00
CA LEU A 132 -8.01 1.17 12.74
C LEU A 132 -9.14 1.69 13.63
N LEU A 133 -10.40 1.35 13.33
CA LEU A 133 -11.58 1.69 14.13
C LEU A 133 -12.52 0.48 14.15
N PRO A 134 -13.10 0.11 15.32
CA PRO A 134 -13.90 -1.11 15.47
C PRO A 134 -15.06 -1.24 14.47
N ASP A 135 -15.80 -0.15 14.24
CA ASP A 135 -17.01 -0.14 13.40
C ASP A 135 -16.77 0.40 11.99
N SER A 136 -15.51 0.53 11.57
CA SER A 136 -15.18 1.09 10.26
C SER A 136 -14.60 0.06 9.32
N THR A 137 -14.57 0.41 8.05
CA THR A 137 -13.88 -0.32 6.99
C THR A 137 -12.49 0.26 6.71
N LEU A 138 -11.90 0.97 7.68
CA LEU A 138 -10.56 1.57 7.57
C LEU A 138 -9.51 0.62 8.14
N PHE A 139 -8.55 0.24 7.31
CA PHE A 139 -7.48 -0.69 7.65
C PHE A 139 -6.11 -0.07 7.44
N LEU A 140 -5.18 -0.46 8.29
CA LEU A 140 -3.75 -0.32 8.08
C LEU A 140 -3.22 -1.66 7.54
N LEU A 141 -2.38 -1.60 6.53
CA LEU A 141 -1.65 -2.73 5.96
C LEU A 141 -0.17 -2.33 5.92
N ILE A 142 0.73 -3.24 6.25
CA ILE A 142 2.17 -3.00 6.21
C ILE A 142 2.88 -4.03 5.33
N THR A 143 4.01 -3.63 4.76
CA THR A 143 4.89 -4.53 4.00
C THR A 143 5.40 -5.65 4.91
N PRO A 144 5.38 -6.93 4.49
CA PRO A 144 5.96 -8.03 5.26
C PRO A 144 7.47 -7.85 5.43
N LEU A 145 8.00 -8.31 6.57
CA LEU A 145 9.43 -8.38 6.76
C LEU A 145 10.03 -9.53 5.93
N THR A 146 11.11 -9.25 5.25
CA THR A 146 11.92 -10.29 4.58
C THR A 146 13.00 -10.82 5.54
N ALA A 147 13.50 -12.03 5.27
CA ALA A 147 14.45 -12.69 6.15
C ALA A 147 15.66 -11.81 6.50
N GLY A 148 15.95 -11.69 7.80
CA GLY A 148 17.10 -10.94 8.32
C GLY A 148 16.92 -9.43 8.37
N LYS A 149 15.76 -8.87 8.00
CA LYS A 149 15.49 -7.43 8.06
C LYS A 149 14.57 -7.07 9.21
N ALA A 150 14.87 -5.99 9.91
CA ALA A 150 14.02 -5.39 10.93
C ALA A 150 13.00 -4.42 10.33
N GLU A 151 13.25 -3.92 9.13
CA GLU A 151 12.41 -2.99 8.38
C GLU A 151 12.42 -3.37 6.90
N CYS A 152 11.30 -3.13 6.20
CA CYS A 152 11.17 -3.45 4.78
C CYS A 152 10.39 -2.37 4.04
N GLU A 153 10.95 -1.91 2.94
CA GLU A 153 10.23 -1.20 1.88
C GLU A 153 9.60 -2.22 0.92
N ILE A 154 8.67 -1.78 0.09
CA ILE A 154 8.01 -2.67 -0.88
C ILE A 154 8.99 -3.29 -1.89
N GLU A 155 10.09 -2.60 -2.21
CA GLU A 155 11.14 -3.12 -3.07
C GLU A 155 11.88 -4.31 -2.46
N ASP A 156 11.86 -4.48 -1.13
CA ASP A 156 12.49 -5.62 -0.47
C ASP A 156 11.76 -6.95 -0.73
N LEU A 157 10.55 -6.89 -1.27
CA LEU A 157 9.77 -8.05 -1.66
C LEU A 157 10.25 -8.69 -2.97
N PHE A 158 11.10 -8.00 -3.72
CA PHE A 158 11.75 -8.59 -4.89
C PHE A 158 12.97 -9.42 -4.49
N ALA A 159 13.27 -10.43 -5.29
CA ALA A 159 14.47 -11.24 -5.12
C ALA A 159 15.75 -10.38 -5.20
N PRO A 160 16.80 -10.70 -4.41
CA PRO A 160 18.03 -9.90 -4.36
C PRO A 160 18.74 -9.76 -5.71
N ASP A 161 18.72 -10.78 -6.54
CA ASP A 161 19.29 -10.78 -7.89
C ASP A 161 18.58 -9.79 -8.82
N LEU A 162 17.25 -9.66 -8.71
CA LEU A 162 16.50 -8.64 -9.45
C LEU A 162 16.86 -7.21 -8.99
N LEU A 163 17.03 -7.01 -7.68
CA LEU A 163 17.47 -5.71 -7.14
C LEU A 163 18.92 -5.38 -7.52
N GLY A 164 19.76 -6.40 -7.73
CA GLY A 164 21.14 -6.29 -8.21
C GLY A 164 21.29 -6.15 -9.72
N LEU A 165 20.16 -6.15 -10.46
CA LEU A 165 20.18 -6.13 -11.93
C LEU A 165 20.90 -4.88 -12.46
N THR A 166 21.76 -5.09 -13.46
CA THR A 166 22.43 -4.03 -14.19
C THR A 166 21.68 -3.76 -15.50
N LEU A 167 21.22 -2.52 -15.68
CA LEU A 167 20.57 -2.03 -16.89
C LEU A 167 21.44 -0.93 -17.50
N ASP A 168 21.84 -1.08 -18.75
CA ASP A 168 22.71 -0.13 -19.46
C ASP A 168 23.98 0.25 -18.67
N GLY A 169 24.60 -0.74 -18.01
CA GLY A 169 25.80 -0.55 -17.18
C GLY A 169 25.55 0.13 -15.82
N LYS A 170 24.30 0.36 -15.42
CA LYS A 170 23.93 1.00 -14.17
C LYS A 170 23.20 0.03 -13.24
N THR A 171 23.33 0.23 -11.92
CA THR A 171 22.65 -0.54 -10.88
C THR A 171 21.47 0.21 -10.28
N PHE A 172 20.52 -0.52 -9.70
CA PHE A 172 19.36 0.07 -9.05
C PHE A 172 19.75 0.87 -7.80
N SER A 173 19.12 2.03 -7.60
CA SER A 173 19.25 2.83 -6.39
C SER A 173 17.87 3.32 -5.92
N ARG A 174 17.60 3.14 -4.62
CA ARG A 174 16.36 3.61 -3.96
C ARG A 174 16.40 5.09 -3.60
N LYS A 175 17.56 5.75 -3.71
CA LYS A 175 17.71 7.17 -3.40
C LYS A 175 16.90 8.02 -4.36
N ASP A 176 16.24 9.06 -3.85
CA ASP A 176 15.45 10.00 -4.67
C ASP A 176 16.29 10.69 -5.74
N LYS A 177 17.57 10.95 -5.45
CA LYS A 177 18.53 11.57 -6.37
C LYS A 177 19.78 10.69 -6.48
N PRO A 178 19.70 9.58 -7.22
CA PRO A 178 20.86 8.73 -7.43
C PRO A 178 21.88 9.41 -8.36
N ASN A 179 23.15 9.01 -8.25
CA ASN A 179 24.15 9.35 -9.25
C ASN A 179 23.74 8.71 -10.59
N LYS A 180 23.28 9.51 -11.55
CA LYS A 180 22.71 9.05 -12.82
C LYS A 180 23.72 8.36 -13.74
N ASP A 181 25.03 8.53 -13.50
CA ASP A 181 26.07 7.87 -14.29
C ASP A 181 26.25 6.41 -13.87
N LYS A 182 26.00 6.11 -12.58
CA LYS A 182 26.21 4.78 -11.97
C LYS A 182 24.93 4.04 -11.64
N HIS A 183 23.82 4.78 -11.48
CA HIS A 183 22.58 4.21 -10.95
C HIS A 183 21.36 4.64 -11.75
N TYR A 184 20.36 3.75 -11.80
CA TYR A 184 19.00 4.07 -12.20
C TYR A 184 18.07 4.05 -10.98
N GLY A 185 16.99 4.82 -11.06
CA GLY A 185 16.02 4.98 -9.96
C GLY A 185 14.78 4.10 -10.09
N LYS A 186 13.84 4.29 -9.17
CA LYS A 186 12.59 3.52 -9.05
C LYS A 186 11.74 3.53 -10.33
N GLU A 187 11.71 4.60 -11.12
CA GLU A 187 10.93 4.66 -12.37
C GLU A 187 11.46 3.69 -13.43
N ILE A 188 12.78 3.62 -13.65
CA ILE A 188 13.38 2.69 -14.62
C ILE A 188 13.23 1.24 -14.13
N PHE A 189 13.42 1.01 -12.83
CA PHE A 189 13.21 -0.31 -12.24
C PHE A 189 11.76 -0.77 -12.44
N PHE A 190 10.80 0.12 -12.20
CA PHE A 190 9.40 -0.19 -12.43
C PHE A 190 9.10 -0.53 -13.90
N GLU A 191 9.59 0.26 -14.86
CA GLU A 191 9.37 -0.02 -16.30
C GLU A 191 9.92 -1.42 -16.65
N TYR A 192 11.09 -1.78 -16.13
CA TYR A 192 11.63 -3.12 -16.29
C TYR A 192 10.71 -4.19 -15.69
N VAL A 193 10.25 -3.99 -14.45
CA VAL A 193 9.33 -4.92 -13.76
C VAL A 193 8.03 -5.09 -14.54
N LEU A 194 7.44 -4.00 -15.03
CA LEU A 194 6.19 -4.05 -15.77
C LEU A 194 6.34 -4.78 -17.12
N THR A 195 7.44 -4.51 -17.82
CA THR A 195 7.70 -5.16 -19.11
C THR A 195 7.96 -6.65 -18.97
N ASN A 196 8.61 -7.06 -17.88
CA ASN A 196 9.06 -8.42 -17.65
C ASN A 196 8.25 -9.17 -16.56
N TYR A 197 7.08 -8.68 -16.15
CA TYR A 197 6.34 -9.23 -15.00
C TYR A 197 6.05 -10.72 -15.11
N GLN A 198 5.93 -11.27 -16.32
CA GLN A 198 5.68 -12.69 -16.52
C GLN A 198 6.85 -13.58 -16.13
N SER A 199 8.09 -13.11 -16.24
CA SER A 199 9.33 -13.85 -15.90
C SER A 199 9.83 -13.52 -14.48
N ILE A 200 9.32 -12.46 -13.85
CA ILE A 200 9.73 -12.06 -12.50
C ILE A 200 9.06 -12.94 -11.45
N ASP A 201 9.83 -13.30 -10.43
CA ASP A 201 9.31 -13.94 -9.22
C ASP A 201 8.70 -12.90 -8.27
N PHE A 202 7.42 -13.09 -7.94
CA PHE A 202 6.66 -12.27 -6.99
C PHE A 202 6.32 -13.03 -5.70
N GLN A 203 7.03 -14.11 -5.37
CA GLN A 203 6.76 -14.89 -4.15
C GLN A 203 6.83 -14.02 -2.88
N GLY A 204 7.75 -13.06 -2.81
CA GLY A 204 7.84 -12.14 -1.68
C GLY A 204 6.62 -11.23 -1.49
N PHE A 205 5.80 -11.04 -2.54
CA PHE A 205 4.57 -10.27 -2.45
C PHE A 205 3.37 -11.06 -1.91
N ILE A 206 3.43 -12.39 -1.89
CA ILE A 206 2.30 -13.25 -1.48
C ILE A 206 1.77 -12.88 -0.11
N PRO A 207 2.59 -12.75 0.97
CA PRO A 207 2.04 -12.41 2.29
C PRO A 207 1.30 -11.06 2.31
N LEU A 208 1.77 -10.08 1.54
CA LEU A 208 1.10 -8.78 1.42
C LEU A 208 -0.22 -8.90 0.67
N LEU A 209 -0.25 -9.67 -0.41
CA LEU A 209 -1.46 -9.88 -1.21
C LEU A 209 -2.49 -10.75 -0.47
N ASP A 210 -2.07 -11.73 0.32
CA ASP A 210 -2.94 -12.53 1.20
C ASP A 210 -3.62 -11.66 2.25
N ALA A 211 -2.85 -10.78 2.93
CA ALA A 211 -3.41 -9.84 3.88
C ALA A 211 -4.40 -8.86 3.22
N LEU A 212 -4.06 -8.33 2.04
CA LEU A 212 -4.93 -7.47 1.25
C LEU A 212 -6.22 -8.20 0.84
N ASN A 213 -6.11 -9.43 0.36
CA ASN A 213 -7.24 -10.26 -0.04
C ASN A 213 -8.16 -10.56 1.14
N SER A 214 -7.60 -10.93 2.28
CA SER A 214 -8.34 -11.19 3.52
C SER A 214 -9.17 -9.97 3.95
N ILE A 215 -8.62 -8.76 3.90
CA ILE A 215 -9.37 -7.53 4.20
C ILE A 215 -10.59 -7.41 3.26
N VAL A 216 -10.40 -7.61 1.97
CA VAL A 216 -11.46 -7.43 0.97
C VAL A 216 -12.56 -8.48 1.13
N GLU A 217 -12.20 -9.73 1.37
CA GLU A 217 -13.15 -10.84 1.54
C GLU A 217 -13.95 -10.70 2.83
N ASN A 218 -13.29 -10.38 3.95
CA ASN A 218 -13.96 -10.18 5.23
C ASN A 218 -14.97 -9.03 5.19
N CYS A 219 -14.68 -7.96 4.45
CA CYS A 219 -15.63 -6.86 4.28
C CYS A 219 -16.84 -7.26 3.42
N LYS A 220 -16.69 -8.14 2.43
CA LYS A 220 -17.80 -8.65 1.62
C LYS A 220 -18.73 -9.55 2.44
N SER A 221 -18.17 -10.46 3.24
CA SER A 221 -18.92 -11.40 4.07
C SER A 221 -19.74 -10.73 5.17
N SER A 222 -19.31 -9.55 5.64
CA SER A 222 -20.04 -8.76 6.65
C SER A 222 -21.25 -8.01 6.07
N THR A 223 -21.52 -8.15 4.78
CA THR A 223 -22.55 -7.39 4.05
C THR A 223 -23.73 -8.27 3.63
N THR A 224 -23.57 -9.58 3.78
CA THR A 224 -24.61 -10.62 3.56
C THR A 224 -25.32 -10.93 4.86
#